data_3106f8ea489a15853778868f222a5d6a
#
_entry.id   3106f8ea489a15853778868f222a5d6a
#
_cell.length_a   1.000
_cell.length_b   1.000
_cell.length_c   1.000
_cell.angle_alpha   90.00
_cell.angle_beta   90.00
_cell.angle_gamma   90.00
#
_symmetry.space_group_name_H-M   'P 1'
#
loop_
_entity.id
_entity.type
_entity.pdbx_description
1 polymer ?
#
loop_
_entity_poly.entity_id
_entity_poly.type
_entity_poly.pdbx_seq_one_letter_code
_entity_poly.pdbx_strand_id
1 'polypeptide(L)'
;KVVKKLKSKMNSNWNYPTTIWVGENRINDLSLACKNLNIKKPLFVTDKDLINLNMVTNIISEMRNKSFEINIFSNFSGNPIGENVEDGVKEFKEKNCDGVIAFGGGSGLDVGKAVAFMFGQTRPIWDFEDIGDYWKRADEKNIAPIIAIPTTAGTGSETGRASAIINNVTKVKKIIFHPKILPAIVILDPILTKNLSPRLTAATGMDALAHNLEAICAPGFHPMADGIALEGLRLIKKSLHNVYKNGEDLEARMDLLAAACMGSTAFQ
;
A
#
# COMPACT_ATOMS: atom_id res chain seq x y z
N LYS A 1 -1.46 34.86 6.77
CA LYS A 1 -1.18 35.11 5.33
C LYS A 1 -1.42 33.78 4.63
N VAL A 2 -2.56 33.66 3.94
CA VAL A 2 -2.84 32.54 3.04
C VAL A 2 -1.77 32.60 1.96
N VAL A 3 -0.92 31.57 1.87
CA VAL A 3 0.05 31.43 0.77
C VAL A 3 -0.78 31.34 -0.51
N LYS A 4 -0.73 32.38 -1.34
CA LYS A 4 -1.35 32.31 -2.66
C LYS A 4 -0.69 31.15 -3.39
N LYS A 5 -1.42 30.06 -3.57
CA LYS A 5 -1.04 28.97 -4.48
C LYS A 5 -0.79 29.63 -5.83
N LEU A 6 0.48 29.67 -6.27
CA LEU A 6 0.82 30.17 -7.59
C LEU A 6 0.02 29.34 -8.61
N LYS A 7 -0.88 29.99 -9.34
CA LYS A 7 -1.62 29.39 -10.44
C LYS A 7 -0.64 29.05 -11.56
N SER A 8 0.09 27.93 -11.42
CA SER A 8 0.72 27.29 -12.56
C SER A 8 -0.38 26.81 -13.50
N LYS A 9 -0.08 26.81 -14.79
CA LYS A 9 -1.01 26.49 -15.89
C LYS A 9 -2.09 25.49 -15.49
N MET A 10 -3.38 25.79 -15.77
CA MET A 10 -4.53 24.95 -15.45
C MET A 10 -4.57 23.59 -16.19
N ASN A 11 -3.45 23.11 -16.71
CA ASN A 11 -3.36 21.83 -17.40
C ASN A 11 -2.80 20.80 -16.43
N SER A 12 -3.64 19.90 -15.98
CA SER A 12 -3.25 18.75 -15.17
C SER A 12 -4.10 17.53 -15.53
N ASN A 13 -3.52 16.33 -15.39
CA ASN A 13 -4.22 15.08 -15.53
C ASN A 13 -4.52 14.54 -14.13
N TRP A 14 -5.77 14.16 -13.89
CA TRP A 14 -6.20 13.59 -12.62
C TRP A 14 -6.44 12.10 -12.80
N ASN A 15 -5.68 11.27 -12.08
CA ASN A 15 -5.74 9.82 -12.17
C ASN A 15 -6.22 9.27 -10.82
N TYR A 16 -7.46 8.83 -10.76
CA TYR A 16 -8.09 8.21 -9.60
C TYR A 16 -8.66 6.85 -9.94
N PRO A 17 -8.83 6.09 -8.88
CA PRO A 17 -7.83 5.12 -8.48
C PRO A 17 -8.40 3.71 -8.63
N THR A 18 -8.21 2.94 -7.65
CA THR A 18 -8.49 1.53 -7.53
C THR A 18 -9.85 1.25 -6.88
N THR A 19 -10.25 -0.02 -6.88
CA THR A 19 -11.44 -0.50 -6.16
C THR A 19 -11.07 -0.69 -4.68
N ILE A 20 -11.78 -0.02 -3.78
CA ILE A 20 -11.55 -0.08 -2.34
C ILE A 20 -12.75 -0.73 -1.66
N TRP A 21 -12.51 -1.83 -0.94
CA TRP A 21 -13.48 -2.54 -0.13
C TRP A 21 -13.27 -2.19 1.34
N VAL A 22 -14.27 -1.62 1.96
CA VAL A 22 -14.18 -1.07 3.32
C VAL A 22 -15.16 -1.79 4.24
N GLY A 23 -14.74 -2.13 5.45
CA GLY A 23 -15.62 -2.66 6.49
C GLY A 23 -14.93 -3.56 7.51
N GLU A 24 -15.60 -3.78 8.61
CA GLU A 24 -15.18 -4.78 9.61
C GLU A 24 -15.29 -6.19 9.03
N ASN A 25 -14.30 -7.02 9.32
CA ASN A 25 -14.20 -8.39 8.79
C ASN A 25 -14.18 -8.45 7.24
N ARG A 26 -13.85 -7.34 6.58
CA ARG A 26 -13.80 -7.29 5.12
C ARG A 26 -12.72 -8.19 4.54
N ILE A 27 -11.72 -8.56 5.35
CA ILE A 27 -10.70 -9.55 5.01
C ILE A 27 -11.28 -10.91 4.60
N ASN A 28 -12.46 -11.28 5.09
CA ASN A 28 -13.13 -12.54 4.74
C ASN A 28 -13.51 -12.62 3.25
N ASP A 29 -13.56 -11.48 2.57
CA ASP A 29 -13.83 -11.39 1.14
C ASP A 29 -12.55 -11.50 0.27
N LEU A 30 -11.38 -11.75 0.86
CA LEU A 30 -10.13 -11.90 0.13
C LEU A 30 -10.20 -12.94 -1.00
N SER A 31 -10.89 -14.06 -0.76
CA SER A 31 -11.11 -15.08 -1.79
C SER A 31 -11.95 -14.57 -2.97
N LEU A 32 -12.90 -13.67 -2.74
CA LEU A 32 -13.67 -13.00 -3.79
C LEU A 32 -12.80 -12.01 -4.56
N ALA A 33 -11.93 -11.27 -3.86
CA ALA A 33 -10.97 -10.36 -4.49
C ALA A 33 -10.03 -11.12 -5.44
N CYS A 34 -9.49 -12.26 -5.01
CA CYS A 34 -8.67 -13.13 -5.87
C CYS A 34 -9.46 -13.61 -7.10
N LYS A 35 -10.71 -14.07 -6.93
CA LYS A 35 -11.57 -14.51 -8.04
C LYS A 35 -11.84 -13.38 -9.04
N ASN A 36 -12.11 -12.17 -8.58
CA ASN A 36 -12.36 -11.01 -9.44
C ASN A 36 -11.15 -10.65 -10.31
N LEU A 37 -9.95 -10.94 -9.83
CA LEU A 37 -8.69 -10.72 -10.55
C LEU A 37 -8.16 -11.98 -11.25
N ASN A 38 -8.91 -13.09 -11.25
CA ASN A 38 -8.52 -14.39 -11.78
C ASN A 38 -7.23 -14.96 -11.14
N ILE A 39 -6.92 -14.59 -9.91
CA ILE A 39 -5.79 -15.09 -9.14
C ILE A 39 -6.16 -16.44 -8.54
N LYS A 40 -5.35 -17.48 -8.78
CA LYS A 40 -5.51 -18.85 -8.26
C LYS A 40 -4.34 -19.26 -7.37
N LYS A 41 -3.15 -18.77 -7.70
CA LYS A 41 -1.89 -19.07 -7.02
C LYS A 41 -1.22 -17.78 -6.52
N PRO A 42 -1.81 -17.09 -5.55
CA PRO A 42 -1.24 -15.84 -5.07
C PRO A 42 0.07 -16.05 -4.31
N LEU A 43 1.01 -15.11 -4.47
CA LEU A 43 2.09 -14.91 -3.53
C LEU A 43 1.60 -13.97 -2.42
N PHE A 44 1.50 -14.49 -1.21
CA PHE A 44 1.16 -13.72 -0.01
C PHE A 44 2.45 -13.11 0.53
N VAL A 45 2.59 -11.80 0.41
CA VAL A 45 3.77 -11.04 0.80
C VAL A 45 3.48 -10.31 2.10
N THR A 46 4.23 -10.62 3.14
CA THR A 46 4.17 -9.97 4.46
C THR A 46 5.54 -10.01 5.11
N ASP A 47 5.77 -9.20 6.14
CA ASP A 47 7.05 -9.24 6.85
C ASP A 47 7.16 -10.40 7.85
N LYS A 48 8.40 -10.68 8.29
CA LYS A 48 8.70 -11.79 9.21
C LYS A 48 8.07 -11.66 10.60
N ASP A 49 7.69 -10.44 10.99
CA ASP A 49 7.10 -10.20 12.30
C ASP A 49 5.60 -10.47 12.28
N LEU A 50 4.94 -10.23 11.12
CA LEU A 50 3.50 -10.46 10.96
C LEU A 50 3.15 -11.91 10.63
N ILE A 51 3.99 -12.64 9.89
CA ILE A 51 3.65 -13.97 9.34
C ILE A 51 3.21 -14.97 10.41
N ASN A 52 3.75 -14.88 11.62
CA ASN A 52 3.46 -15.79 12.72
C ASN A 52 2.27 -15.36 13.60
N LEU A 53 1.65 -14.22 13.32
CA LEU A 53 0.49 -13.77 14.06
C LEU A 53 -0.74 -14.62 13.72
N ASN A 54 -1.54 -14.96 14.73
CA ASN A 54 -2.74 -15.77 14.56
C ASN A 54 -3.68 -15.23 13.48
N MET A 55 -3.82 -13.91 13.36
CA MET A 55 -4.66 -13.33 12.32
C MET A 55 -4.16 -13.67 10.91
N VAL A 56 -2.85 -13.69 10.67
CA VAL A 56 -2.25 -14.01 9.36
C VAL A 56 -2.35 -15.50 9.06
N THR A 57 -2.02 -16.34 10.03
CA THR A 57 -2.12 -17.81 9.87
C THR A 57 -3.55 -18.25 9.61
N ASN A 58 -4.55 -17.60 10.25
CA ASN A 58 -5.97 -17.87 10.02
C ASN A 58 -6.39 -17.46 8.59
N ILE A 59 -6.01 -16.28 8.13
CA ILE A 59 -6.30 -15.82 6.76
C ILE A 59 -5.72 -16.81 5.73
N ILE A 60 -4.48 -17.23 5.89
CA ILE A 60 -3.82 -18.19 4.99
C ILE A 60 -4.56 -19.55 5.02
N SER A 61 -4.92 -20.03 6.22
CA SER A 61 -5.66 -21.28 6.38
C SER A 61 -7.04 -21.23 5.70
N GLU A 62 -7.79 -20.15 5.89
CA GLU A 62 -9.08 -19.96 5.23
C GLU A 62 -8.98 -19.93 3.71
N MET A 63 -7.97 -19.26 3.19
CA MET A 63 -7.75 -19.23 1.75
C MET A 63 -7.41 -20.60 1.19
N ARG A 64 -6.57 -21.39 1.90
CA ARG A 64 -6.29 -22.79 1.54
C ARG A 64 -7.53 -23.66 1.56
N ASN A 65 -8.40 -23.50 2.57
CA ASN A 65 -9.68 -24.19 2.67
C ASN A 65 -10.63 -23.86 1.51
N LYS A 66 -10.50 -22.67 0.92
CA LYS A 66 -11.22 -22.22 -0.29
C LYS A 66 -10.50 -22.61 -1.59
N SER A 67 -9.54 -23.55 -1.52
CA SER A 67 -8.80 -24.12 -2.66
C SER A 67 -7.85 -23.14 -3.39
N PHE A 68 -7.34 -22.13 -2.70
CA PHE A 68 -6.26 -21.30 -3.23
C PHE A 68 -4.89 -21.92 -2.92
N GLU A 69 -4.02 -21.99 -3.91
CA GLU A 69 -2.63 -22.42 -3.74
C GLU A 69 -1.77 -21.24 -3.28
N ILE A 70 -1.87 -20.91 -1.99
CA ILE A 70 -1.14 -19.76 -1.42
C ILE A 70 0.31 -20.11 -1.17
N ASN A 71 1.20 -19.36 -1.81
CA ASN A 71 2.63 -19.31 -1.52
C ASN A 71 2.93 -18.10 -0.65
N ILE A 72 3.97 -18.17 0.18
CA ILE A 72 4.27 -17.15 1.18
C ILE A 72 5.68 -16.62 0.96
N PHE A 73 5.83 -15.31 0.93
CA PHE A 73 7.12 -14.65 1.00
C PHE A 73 7.14 -13.67 2.19
N SER A 74 8.05 -13.91 3.13
CA SER A 74 8.16 -13.12 4.36
C SER A 74 9.60 -12.86 4.81
N ASN A 75 10.58 -13.08 3.94
CA ASN A 75 11.99 -12.95 4.28
C ASN A 75 12.48 -11.48 4.24
N PHE A 76 11.77 -10.59 4.92
CA PHE A 76 12.17 -9.19 5.09
C PHE A 76 11.58 -8.60 6.37
N SER A 77 12.05 -7.43 6.74
CA SER A 77 11.53 -6.63 7.86
C SER A 77 11.29 -5.18 7.42
N GLY A 78 11.02 -4.29 8.34
CA GLY A 78 10.86 -2.86 8.05
C GLY A 78 12.03 -2.28 7.25
N ASN A 79 11.75 -1.28 6.42
CA ASN A 79 12.71 -0.67 5.50
C ASN A 79 13.36 -1.66 4.51
N PRO A 80 12.58 -2.24 3.60
CA PRO A 80 13.04 -3.27 2.69
C PRO A 80 14.12 -2.77 1.73
N ILE A 81 15.00 -3.68 1.36
CA ILE A 81 16.12 -3.45 0.45
C ILE A 81 15.88 -4.13 -0.91
N GLY A 82 16.67 -3.78 -1.92
CA GLY A 82 16.51 -4.32 -3.28
C GLY A 82 16.54 -5.84 -3.33
N GLU A 83 17.41 -6.49 -2.58
CA GLU A 83 17.54 -7.94 -2.49
C GLU A 83 16.24 -8.62 -2.00
N ASN A 84 15.49 -7.97 -1.10
CA ASN A 84 14.20 -8.52 -0.67
C ASN A 84 13.19 -8.59 -1.83
N VAL A 85 13.25 -7.64 -2.76
CA VAL A 85 12.41 -7.68 -3.96
C VAL A 85 12.88 -8.78 -4.91
N GLU A 86 14.19 -8.93 -5.11
CA GLU A 86 14.78 -9.99 -5.95
C GLU A 86 14.42 -11.39 -5.43
N ASP A 87 14.54 -11.61 -4.12
CA ASP A 87 14.14 -12.86 -3.46
C ASP A 87 12.63 -13.14 -3.65
N GLY A 88 11.79 -12.12 -3.47
CA GLY A 88 10.35 -12.23 -3.69
C GLY A 88 9.99 -12.54 -5.14
N VAL A 89 10.68 -11.94 -6.10
CA VAL A 89 10.52 -12.23 -7.55
C VAL A 89 10.93 -13.68 -7.86
N LYS A 90 12.01 -14.15 -7.26
CA LYS A 90 12.46 -15.53 -7.41
C LYS A 90 11.38 -16.52 -6.91
N GLU A 91 10.87 -16.29 -5.69
CA GLU A 91 9.80 -17.11 -5.13
C GLU A 91 8.53 -17.07 -5.99
N PHE A 92 8.12 -15.88 -6.48
CA PHE A 92 6.98 -15.74 -7.38
C PHE A 92 7.11 -16.61 -8.64
N LYS A 93 8.29 -16.61 -9.27
CA LYS A 93 8.57 -17.39 -10.49
C LYS A 93 8.66 -18.89 -10.22
N GLU A 94 9.39 -19.30 -9.19
CA GLU A 94 9.58 -20.72 -8.85
C GLU A 94 8.26 -21.42 -8.48
N LYS A 95 7.35 -20.70 -7.83
CA LYS A 95 6.01 -21.20 -7.44
C LYS A 95 4.96 -21.00 -8.52
N ASN A 96 5.31 -20.40 -9.67
CA ASN A 96 4.37 -20.09 -10.75
C ASN A 96 3.16 -19.30 -10.23
N CYS A 97 3.40 -18.29 -9.40
CA CYS A 97 2.35 -17.43 -8.88
C CYS A 97 1.73 -16.57 -10.00
N ASP A 98 0.46 -16.20 -9.85
CA ASP A 98 -0.33 -15.47 -10.85
C ASP A 98 -0.88 -14.12 -10.34
N GLY A 99 -0.56 -13.76 -9.09
CA GLY A 99 -0.91 -12.49 -8.48
C GLY A 99 -0.26 -12.32 -7.12
N VAL A 100 -0.34 -11.13 -6.57
CA VAL A 100 0.26 -10.79 -5.26
C VAL A 100 -0.83 -10.31 -4.30
N ILE A 101 -0.82 -10.86 -3.09
CA ILE A 101 -1.51 -10.33 -1.93
C ILE A 101 -0.45 -9.62 -1.08
N ALA A 102 -0.41 -8.30 -1.14
CA ALA A 102 0.46 -7.47 -0.32
C ALA A 102 -0.23 -7.19 1.02
N PHE A 103 0.30 -7.73 2.11
CA PHE A 103 -0.31 -7.66 3.44
C PHE A 103 0.68 -7.06 4.45
N GLY A 104 0.27 -6.02 5.16
CA GLY A 104 1.11 -5.44 6.21
C GLY A 104 1.08 -3.92 6.27
N GLY A 105 2.06 -3.33 6.94
CA GLY A 105 2.32 -1.90 6.88
C GLY A 105 2.99 -1.50 5.56
N GLY A 106 3.42 -0.23 5.45
CA GLY A 106 4.04 0.29 4.23
C GLY A 106 5.12 -0.61 3.63
N SER A 107 5.99 -1.20 4.46
CA SER A 107 7.07 -2.09 3.99
C SER A 107 6.54 -3.36 3.32
N GLY A 108 5.51 -4.00 3.91
CA GLY A 108 4.88 -5.20 3.34
C GLY A 108 4.19 -4.89 2.01
N LEU A 109 3.47 -3.76 1.96
CA LEU A 109 2.80 -3.29 0.75
C LEU A 109 3.81 -2.93 -0.35
N ASP A 110 4.89 -2.24 -0.01
CA ASP A 110 5.91 -1.82 -0.96
C ASP A 110 6.67 -3.01 -1.56
N VAL A 111 7.06 -4.00 -0.75
CA VAL A 111 7.68 -5.23 -1.26
C VAL A 111 6.70 -5.98 -2.16
N GLY A 112 5.45 -6.18 -1.72
CA GLY A 112 4.45 -6.87 -2.53
C GLY A 112 4.21 -6.22 -3.89
N LYS A 113 4.08 -4.89 -3.93
CA LYS A 113 3.94 -4.12 -5.16
C LYS A 113 5.18 -4.23 -6.05
N ALA A 114 6.37 -4.09 -5.46
CA ALA A 114 7.62 -4.18 -6.19
C ALA A 114 7.85 -5.58 -6.79
N VAL A 115 7.52 -6.65 -6.06
CA VAL A 115 7.58 -8.03 -6.57
C VAL A 115 6.62 -8.22 -7.75
N ALA A 116 5.37 -7.78 -7.61
CA ALA A 116 4.37 -7.85 -8.68
C ALA A 116 4.78 -7.09 -9.93
N PHE A 117 5.49 -5.99 -9.76
CA PHE A 117 6.04 -5.21 -10.86
C PHE A 117 7.24 -5.89 -11.50
N MET A 118 8.21 -6.29 -10.67
CA MET A 118 9.53 -6.74 -11.15
C MET A 118 9.54 -8.16 -11.72
N PHE A 119 8.56 -9.02 -11.45
CA PHE A 119 8.60 -10.41 -11.91
C PHE A 119 8.69 -10.55 -13.43
N GLY A 120 8.10 -9.63 -14.17
CA GLY A 120 8.11 -9.59 -15.63
C GLY A 120 9.14 -8.64 -16.25
N GLN A 121 9.93 -7.93 -15.42
CA GLN A 121 10.91 -6.97 -15.92
C GLN A 121 12.27 -7.65 -16.19
N THR A 122 13.01 -7.13 -17.18
CA THR A 122 14.35 -7.58 -17.53
C THR A 122 15.45 -6.63 -17.07
N ARG A 123 15.09 -5.44 -16.63
CA ARG A 123 15.98 -4.40 -16.11
C ARG A 123 16.08 -4.47 -14.59
N PRO A 124 17.18 -4.01 -13.99
CA PRO A 124 17.26 -3.88 -12.53
C PRO A 124 16.21 -2.88 -12.00
N ILE A 125 15.75 -3.11 -10.77
CA ILE A 125 14.69 -2.28 -10.13
C ILE A 125 15.03 -0.78 -10.14
N TRP A 126 16.31 -0.44 -10.04
CA TRP A 126 16.79 0.95 -9.99
C TRP A 126 16.60 1.72 -11.31
N ASP A 127 16.40 1.03 -12.42
CA ASP A 127 16.04 1.64 -13.71
C ASP A 127 14.63 2.22 -13.74
N PHE A 128 13.83 1.95 -12.72
CA PHE A 128 12.44 2.39 -12.54
C PHE A 128 12.27 3.38 -11.38
N GLU A 129 13.37 4.01 -10.94
CA GLU A 129 13.30 5.10 -9.98
C GLU A 129 12.43 6.23 -10.53
N ASP A 130 11.66 6.89 -9.65
CA ASP A 130 10.78 8.01 -10.02
C ASP A 130 11.58 9.25 -10.45
N ILE A 131 12.17 9.15 -11.63
CA ILE A 131 12.96 10.19 -12.26
C ILE A 131 12.47 10.37 -13.71
N GLY A 132 11.78 11.46 -13.97
CA GLY A 132 11.29 11.78 -15.31
C GLY A 132 10.50 10.61 -15.91
N ASP A 133 10.93 10.13 -17.07
CA ASP A 133 10.23 9.10 -17.85
C ASP A 133 10.76 7.66 -17.63
N TYR A 134 11.48 7.38 -16.54
CA TYR A 134 12.05 6.05 -16.30
C TYR A 134 11.02 4.93 -16.25
N TRP A 135 9.82 5.22 -15.74
CA TRP A 135 8.72 4.28 -15.70
C TRP A 135 8.31 3.73 -17.09
N LYS A 136 8.53 4.50 -18.18
CA LYS A 136 8.24 4.08 -19.57
C LYS A 136 9.14 2.95 -20.07
N ARG A 137 10.21 2.59 -19.34
CA ARG A 137 11.11 1.48 -19.65
C ARG A 137 10.51 0.11 -19.33
N ALA A 138 9.39 0.10 -18.58
CA ALA A 138 8.78 -1.12 -18.10
C ALA A 138 8.02 -1.88 -19.20
N ASP A 139 8.05 -3.21 -19.12
CA ASP A 139 7.10 -4.06 -19.82
C ASP A 139 5.77 -4.09 -19.04
N GLU A 140 4.84 -3.25 -19.47
CA GLU A 140 3.55 -3.08 -18.83
C GLU A 140 2.63 -4.30 -18.92
N LYS A 141 2.90 -5.23 -19.83
CA LYS A 141 2.05 -6.41 -20.04
C LYS A 141 2.35 -7.51 -19.02
N ASN A 142 3.53 -7.44 -18.42
CA ASN A 142 4.05 -8.43 -17.49
C ASN A 142 4.13 -7.86 -16.06
N ILE A 143 3.05 -7.23 -15.60
CA ILE A 143 2.88 -6.79 -14.20
C ILE A 143 1.74 -7.62 -13.61
N ALA A 144 2.01 -8.30 -12.49
CA ALA A 144 1.00 -9.15 -11.84
C ALA A 144 -0.09 -8.32 -11.16
N PRO A 145 -1.34 -8.80 -11.10
CA PRO A 145 -2.40 -8.15 -10.35
C PRO A 145 -2.08 -8.14 -8.86
N ILE A 146 -2.44 -7.06 -8.17
CA ILE A 146 -2.13 -6.81 -6.77
C ILE A 146 -3.43 -6.60 -5.98
N ILE A 147 -3.54 -7.30 -4.85
CA ILE A 147 -4.50 -6.99 -3.79
C ILE A 147 -3.69 -6.45 -2.62
N ALA A 148 -4.05 -5.26 -2.12
CA ALA A 148 -3.35 -4.64 -0.99
C ALA A 148 -4.24 -4.63 0.26
N ILE A 149 -3.65 -5.02 1.39
CA ILE A 149 -4.33 -5.14 2.69
C ILE A 149 -3.45 -4.48 3.75
N PRO A 150 -3.69 -3.20 4.06
CA PRO A 150 -2.92 -2.50 5.08
C PRO A 150 -3.28 -2.97 6.49
N THR A 151 -2.26 -3.09 7.33
CA THR A 151 -2.40 -3.35 8.78
C THR A 151 -1.99 -2.15 9.63
N THR A 152 -1.62 -1.04 8.99
CA THR A 152 -1.32 0.26 9.62
C THR A 152 -2.06 1.37 8.89
N ALA A 153 -2.44 2.40 9.61
CA ALA A 153 -3.09 3.59 9.06
C ALA A 153 -2.08 4.75 9.00
N GLY A 154 -1.20 4.74 8.02
CA GLY A 154 -0.11 5.72 7.91
C GLY A 154 0.25 6.04 6.47
N THR A 155 1.07 5.21 5.84
CA THR A 155 1.65 5.45 4.53
C THR A 155 0.64 5.59 3.39
N GLY A 156 -0.52 4.89 3.49
CA GLY A 156 -1.47 4.81 2.38
C GLY A 156 -0.91 4.10 1.14
N SER A 157 0.16 3.29 1.30
CA SER A 157 0.84 2.62 0.19
C SER A 157 -0.10 1.74 -0.64
N GLU A 158 -1.22 1.32 -0.08
CA GLU A 158 -2.28 0.56 -0.75
C GLU A 158 -2.94 1.31 -1.91
N THR A 159 -2.90 2.63 -1.91
CA THR A 159 -3.41 3.49 -3.00
C THR A 159 -2.31 4.25 -3.73
N GLY A 160 -1.06 3.94 -3.45
CA GLY A 160 0.10 4.57 -4.09
C GLY A 160 0.60 3.81 -5.33
N ARG A 161 1.02 4.56 -6.35
CA ARG A 161 1.65 4.05 -7.58
C ARG A 161 3.16 3.88 -7.44
N ALA A 162 3.66 3.80 -6.22
CA ALA A 162 5.08 3.76 -5.91
C ALA A 162 5.40 2.73 -4.83
N SER A 163 6.65 2.29 -4.77
CA SER A 163 7.22 1.48 -3.70
C SER A 163 8.53 2.09 -3.23
N ALA A 164 8.68 2.23 -1.91
CA ALA A 164 9.86 2.81 -1.30
C ALA A 164 10.84 1.69 -0.88
N ILE A 165 11.94 1.55 -1.62
CA ILE A 165 12.94 0.48 -1.44
C ILE A 165 14.33 1.10 -1.18
N ILE A 166 15.08 0.57 -0.22
CA ILE A 166 16.42 1.04 0.07
C ILE A 166 17.41 0.42 -0.92
N ASN A 167 18.19 1.29 -1.55
CA ASN A 167 19.34 0.85 -2.31
C ASN A 167 20.49 0.53 -1.36
N ASN A 168 20.90 -0.74 -1.31
CA ASN A 168 21.92 -1.23 -0.38
C ASN A 168 23.31 -0.62 -0.61
N VAL A 169 23.61 -0.21 -1.83
CA VAL A 169 24.91 0.38 -2.17
C VAL A 169 24.97 1.82 -1.68
N THR A 170 23.96 2.61 -2.03
CA THR A 170 23.92 4.04 -1.70
C THR A 170 23.34 4.34 -0.32
N LYS A 171 22.71 3.35 0.33
CA LYS A 171 21.98 3.49 1.61
C LYS A 171 20.84 4.52 1.55
N VAL A 172 20.37 4.84 0.37
CA VAL A 172 19.30 5.80 0.13
C VAL A 172 17.99 5.07 -0.17
N LYS A 173 16.90 5.50 0.45
CA LYS A 173 15.55 5.04 0.11
C LYS A 173 15.15 5.67 -1.22
N LYS A 174 14.86 4.82 -2.20
CA LYS A 174 14.47 5.22 -3.54
C LYS A 174 13.01 4.88 -3.79
N ILE A 175 12.35 5.71 -4.55
CA ILE A 175 10.96 5.51 -4.97
C ILE A 175 10.97 4.83 -6.32
N ILE A 176 10.42 3.64 -6.39
CA ILE A 176 10.17 2.90 -7.63
C ILE A 176 8.74 3.21 -8.06
N PHE A 177 8.58 3.72 -9.27
CA PHE A 177 7.30 4.21 -9.75
C PHE A 177 6.86 3.57 -11.06
N HIS A 178 5.59 3.20 -11.10
CA HIS A 178 4.90 2.88 -12.35
C HIS A 178 3.39 3.00 -12.18
N PRO A 179 2.61 3.57 -13.14
CA PRO A 179 1.15 3.70 -13.00
C PRO A 179 0.42 2.37 -12.69
N LYS A 180 0.89 1.26 -13.24
CA LYS A 180 0.28 -0.07 -13.06
C LYS A 180 0.74 -0.83 -11.81
N ILE A 181 1.61 -0.25 -10.98
CA ILE A 181 1.95 -0.82 -9.67
C ILE A 181 0.83 -0.55 -8.63
N LEU A 182 -0.14 0.28 -8.99
CA LEU A 182 -1.32 0.54 -8.19
C LEU A 182 -2.09 -0.77 -7.96
N PRO A 183 -2.36 -1.15 -6.70
CA PRO A 183 -3.19 -2.32 -6.41
C PRO A 183 -4.56 -2.25 -7.06
N ALA A 184 -5.01 -3.35 -7.68
CA ALA A 184 -6.30 -3.42 -8.38
C ALA A 184 -7.48 -3.46 -7.40
N ILE A 185 -7.27 -4.08 -6.23
CA ILE A 185 -8.24 -4.12 -5.13
C ILE A 185 -7.50 -3.82 -3.83
N VAL A 186 -8.11 -2.98 -3.01
CA VAL A 186 -7.68 -2.66 -1.65
C VAL A 186 -8.74 -3.14 -0.67
N ILE A 187 -8.32 -3.80 0.42
CA ILE A 187 -9.22 -4.20 1.51
C ILE A 187 -8.83 -3.43 2.77
N LEU A 188 -9.69 -2.50 3.18
CA LEU A 188 -9.56 -1.72 4.41
C LEU A 188 -10.42 -2.35 5.51
N ASP A 189 -9.78 -3.04 6.44
CA ASP A 189 -10.42 -3.70 7.57
C ASP A 189 -9.83 -3.18 8.89
N PRO A 190 -10.59 -2.44 9.72
CA PRO A 190 -10.08 -1.85 10.95
C PRO A 190 -9.64 -2.90 11.98
N ILE A 191 -10.19 -4.12 11.92
CA ILE A 191 -9.82 -5.22 12.81
C ILE A 191 -8.34 -5.57 12.67
N LEU A 192 -7.78 -5.48 11.45
CA LEU A 192 -6.37 -5.78 11.19
C LEU A 192 -5.41 -4.77 11.86
N THR A 193 -5.91 -3.63 12.28
CA THR A 193 -5.11 -2.60 12.96
C THR A 193 -5.24 -2.62 14.50
N LYS A 194 -6.14 -3.43 15.07
CA LYS A 194 -6.41 -3.45 16.53
C LYS A 194 -5.19 -3.71 17.40
N ASN A 195 -4.30 -4.58 16.94
CA ASN A 195 -3.13 -5.00 17.69
C ASN A 195 -1.95 -4.02 17.64
N LEU A 196 -2.11 -2.89 16.96
CA LEU A 196 -1.09 -1.84 16.97
C LEU A 196 -1.00 -1.20 18.35
N SER A 197 0.23 -1.09 18.87
CA SER A 197 0.48 -0.35 20.12
C SER A 197 0.04 1.12 19.99
N PRO A 198 -0.33 1.78 21.09
CA PRO A 198 -0.66 3.22 21.06
C PRO A 198 0.44 4.06 20.42
N ARG A 199 1.70 3.75 20.70
CA ARG A 199 2.86 4.44 20.12
C ARG A 199 2.89 4.30 18.58
N LEU A 200 2.69 3.09 18.07
CA LEU A 200 2.70 2.85 16.63
C LEU A 200 1.46 3.46 15.96
N THR A 201 0.31 3.38 16.62
CA THR A 201 -0.92 4.05 16.16
C THR A 201 -0.72 5.56 16.02
N ALA A 202 -0.10 6.19 17.00
CA ALA A 202 0.19 7.63 16.94
C ALA A 202 1.19 7.95 15.83
N ALA A 203 2.29 7.18 15.72
CA ALA A 203 3.32 7.42 14.71
C ALA A 203 2.75 7.30 13.29
N THR A 204 2.00 6.23 13.01
CA THR A 204 1.38 6.05 11.69
C THR A 204 0.27 7.06 11.42
N GLY A 205 -0.54 7.42 12.42
CA GLY A 205 -1.55 8.47 12.27
C GLY A 205 -0.96 9.85 11.98
N MET A 206 0.20 10.17 12.56
CA MET A 206 0.95 11.40 12.24
C MET A 206 1.57 11.35 10.84
N ASP A 207 1.97 10.19 10.37
CA ASP A 207 2.41 9.97 8.99
C ASP A 207 1.26 10.24 8.00
N ALA A 208 0.07 9.69 8.26
CA ALA A 208 -1.13 9.99 7.48
C ALA A 208 -1.48 11.49 7.49
N LEU A 209 -1.31 12.16 8.65
CA LEU A 209 -1.50 13.61 8.76
C LEU A 209 -0.51 14.36 7.86
N ALA A 210 0.77 13.99 7.90
CA ALA A 210 1.80 14.61 7.07
C ALA A 210 1.46 14.47 5.58
N HIS A 211 1.09 13.28 5.12
CA HIS A 211 0.73 13.05 3.72
C HIS A 211 -0.45 13.91 3.25
N ASN A 212 -1.54 13.97 4.04
CA ASN A 212 -2.67 14.83 3.72
C ASN A 212 -2.28 16.31 3.70
N LEU A 213 -1.46 16.76 4.65
CA LEU A 213 -1.01 18.15 4.71
C LEU A 213 -0.09 18.51 3.54
N GLU A 214 0.85 17.63 3.19
CA GLU A 214 1.74 17.80 2.05
C GLU A 214 0.97 17.88 0.73
N ALA A 215 -0.06 17.04 0.55
CA ALA A 215 -0.92 17.11 -0.63
C ALA A 215 -1.60 18.48 -0.79
N ILE A 216 -2.08 19.08 0.31
CA ILE A 216 -2.65 20.44 0.28
C ILE A 216 -1.60 21.50 -0.02
N CYS A 217 -0.38 21.30 0.47
CA CYS A 217 0.74 22.23 0.24
C CYS A 217 1.39 22.07 -1.14
N ALA A 218 1.09 21.01 -1.88
CA ALA A 218 1.65 20.77 -3.20
C ALA A 218 1.29 21.89 -4.18
N PRO A 219 2.22 22.32 -5.05
CA PRO A 219 1.94 23.33 -6.05
C PRO A 219 0.99 22.80 -7.13
N GLY A 220 0.19 23.70 -7.70
CA GLY A 220 -0.70 23.36 -8.80
C GLY A 220 -2.18 23.54 -8.49
N PHE A 221 -3.00 23.37 -9.52
CA PHE A 221 -4.46 23.45 -9.41
C PHE A 221 -5.04 22.04 -9.39
N HIS A 222 -5.39 21.54 -8.19
CA HIS A 222 -5.94 20.21 -8.03
C HIS A 222 -7.03 20.16 -6.93
N PRO A 223 -8.20 20.79 -7.15
CA PRO A 223 -9.24 20.88 -6.12
C PRO A 223 -9.79 19.53 -5.65
N MET A 224 -9.74 18.48 -6.47
CA MET A 224 -10.12 17.14 -6.03
C MET A 224 -9.13 16.60 -5.00
N ALA A 225 -7.82 16.72 -5.22
CA ALA A 225 -6.81 16.33 -4.25
C ALA A 225 -6.93 17.15 -2.96
N ASP A 226 -7.12 18.47 -3.09
CA ASP A 226 -7.33 19.36 -1.95
C ASP A 226 -8.55 18.91 -1.11
N GLY A 227 -9.67 18.60 -1.76
CA GLY A 227 -10.89 18.12 -1.09
C GLY A 227 -10.71 16.77 -0.38
N ILE A 228 -10.02 15.82 -1.02
CA ILE A 228 -9.69 14.52 -0.43
C ILE A 228 -8.79 14.71 0.79
N ALA A 229 -7.71 15.47 0.65
CA ALA A 229 -6.76 15.69 1.74
C ALA A 229 -7.38 16.45 2.93
N LEU A 230 -8.24 17.44 2.67
CA LEU A 230 -8.96 18.16 3.74
C LEU A 230 -9.86 17.21 4.55
N GLU A 231 -10.58 16.31 3.89
CA GLU A 231 -11.40 15.32 4.58
C GLU A 231 -10.52 14.32 5.36
N GLY A 232 -9.39 13.89 4.79
CA GLY A 232 -8.40 13.08 5.51
C GLY A 232 -7.93 13.75 6.81
N LEU A 233 -7.58 15.03 6.76
CA LEU A 233 -7.20 15.79 7.96
C LEU A 233 -8.35 15.89 8.99
N ARG A 234 -9.60 16.05 8.52
CA ARG A 234 -10.77 16.08 9.40
C ARG A 234 -10.95 14.76 10.14
N LEU A 235 -10.81 13.62 9.45
CA LEU A 235 -10.90 12.28 10.03
C LEU A 235 -9.79 12.04 11.05
N ILE A 236 -8.54 12.41 10.73
CA ILE A 236 -7.41 12.27 11.66
C ILE A 236 -7.66 13.11 12.94
N LYS A 237 -8.07 14.37 12.78
CA LYS A 237 -8.40 15.25 13.91
C LYS A 237 -9.49 14.65 14.79
N LYS A 238 -10.53 14.05 14.19
CA LYS A 238 -11.64 13.41 14.90
C LYS A 238 -11.17 12.21 15.71
N SER A 239 -10.31 11.36 15.11
CA SER A 239 -10.20 9.96 15.54
C SER A 239 -8.83 9.56 16.12
N LEU A 240 -7.72 10.24 15.77
CA LEU A 240 -6.38 9.81 16.18
C LEU A 240 -6.21 9.76 17.71
N HIS A 241 -6.69 10.80 18.40
CA HIS A 241 -6.61 10.86 19.85
C HIS A 241 -7.46 9.76 20.54
N ASN A 242 -8.62 9.47 19.97
CA ASN A 242 -9.50 8.42 20.48
C ASN A 242 -8.89 7.04 20.34
N VAL A 243 -8.34 6.71 19.16
CA VAL A 243 -7.65 5.43 18.91
C VAL A 243 -6.40 5.29 19.77
N TYR A 244 -5.65 6.37 19.99
CA TYR A 244 -4.49 6.35 20.88
C TYR A 244 -4.88 5.94 22.32
N LYS A 245 -6.01 6.45 22.83
CA LYS A 245 -6.51 6.14 24.18
C LYS A 245 -7.25 4.82 24.26
N ASN A 246 -8.01 4.48 23.24
CA ASN A 246 -8.81 3.27 23.16
C ASN A 246 -8.59 2.59 21.80
N GLY A 247 -7.65 1.66 21.76
CA GLY A 247 -7.31 0.91 20.54
C GLY A 247 -8.42 -0.03 20.06
N GLU A 248 -9.49 -0.25 20.84
CA GLU A 248 -10.63 -1.07 20.46
C GLU A 248 -11.71 -0.33 19.67
N ASP A 249 -11.62 0.99 19.55
CA ASP A 249 -12.57 1.84 18.80
C ASP A 249 -12.41 1.61 17.30
N LEU A 250 -13.19 0.67 16.74
CA LEU A 250 -13.12 0.26 15.33
C LEU A 250 -13.59 1.37 14.38
N GLU A 251 -14.55 2.21 14.79
CA GLU A 251 -14.98 3.35 13.97
C GLU A 251 -13.82 4.35 13.80
N ALA A 252 -13.18 4.69 14.91
CA ALA A 252 -12.04 5.61 14.87
C ALA A 252 -10.82 4.99 14.13
N ARG A 253 -10.60 3.68 14.21
CA ARG A 253 -9.57 2.99 13.40
C ARG A 253 -9.91 3.02 11.91
N MET A 254 -11.18 2.86 11.54
CA MET A 254 -11.60 2.98 10.15
C MET A 254 -11.40 4.40 9.62
N ASP A 255 -11.72 5.42 10.41
CA ASP A 255 -11.45 6.82 10.05
C ASP A 255 -9.95 7.04 9.73
N LEU A 256 -9.05 6.44 10.52
CA LEU A 256 -7.60 6.55 10.27
C LEU A 256 -7.15 5.79 9.03
N LEU A 257 -7.67 4.58 8.77
CA LEU A 257 -7.39 3.84 7.53
C LEU A 257 -7.87 4.63 6.31
N ALA A 258 -9.08 5.14 6.35
CA ALA A 258 -9.61 5.99 5.30
C ALA A 258 -8.74 7.24 5.07
N ALA A 259 -8.32 7.90 6.16
CA ALA A 259 -7.49 9.10 6.07
C ALA A 259 -6.08 8.82 5.49
N ALA A 260 -5.47 7.67 5.83
CA ALA A 260 -4.19 7.25 5.24
C ALA A 260 -4.33 7.00 3.73
N CYS A 261 -5.37 6.26 3.35
CA CYS A 261 -5.74 6.02 1.96
C CYS A 261 -5.99 7.34 1.19
N MET A 262 -6.70 8.30 1.81
CA MET A 262 -6.98 9.62 1.24
C MET A 262 -5.72 10.44 1.02
N GLY A 263 -4.78 10.45 1.98
CA GLY A 263 -3.51 11.15 1.86
C GLY A 263 -2.72 10.66 0.66
N SER A 264 -2.52 9.34 0.56
CA SER A 264 -1.82 8.74 -0.59
C SER A 264 -2.57 8.98 -1.91
N THR A 265 -3.91 8.92 -1.92
CA THR A 265 -4.71 9.21 -3.11
C THR A 265 -4.55 10.67 -3.56
N ALA A 266 -4.46 11.61 -2.63
CA ALA A 266 -4.29 13.03 -2.95
C ALA A 266 -2.90 13.36 -3.54
N PHE A 267 -1.93 12.48 -3.35
CA PHE A 267 -0.59 12.59 -3.96
C PHE A 267 -0.53 12.16 -5.42
N GLN A 268 -1.52 11.49 -5.98
CA GLN A 268 -1.51 10.85 -7.31
C GLN A 268 -1.35 11.82 -8.49
#